data_0eb73f4c6da2a036ab107ffdb649895a
#
_entry.id   0eb73f4c6da2a036ab107ffdb649895a
#
_cell.length_a   1.000
_cell.length_b   1.000
_cell.length_c   1.000
_cell.angle_alpha   90.00
_cell.angle_beta   90.00
_cell.angle_gamma   90.00
#
_symmetry.space_group_name_H-M   'P 1'
#
loop_
_entity.id
_entity.type
_entity.pdbx_description
1 polymer ?
#
loop_
_entity_poly.entity_id
_entity_poly.type
_entity_poly.pdbx_seq_one_letter_code
_entity_poly.pdbx_strand_id
1 'polypeptide(L)'
;MAEKTDNSGLNIEAAEIVVIGGSGGIGSALVRELLERLPSCNLHATFHSSGGDLDHPRLNWHQLDIRETGQIEKFASTFERVDWIVNCAGYLHGSKGGPEKNIRSFDCDFLSENIRINTMPTLLLAKNFSAALKKSASPVLATVSARVGSIEDNRLGGWYSYRISKAALNMALKTLSIEWKHSHPRGCVAALHPGTNDTALSRPFQSGVAPTDLFDPAYTASCFVDLLSRLGPDRSGQFWTWDGKNLPW
;
A
#
# COMPACT_ATOMS: atom_id res chain seq x y z
N MET A 1 3.98 -2.03 39.53
CA MET A 1 4.41 -2.46 38.18
C MET A 1 3.15 -2.85 37.43
N ALA A 2 2.64 -1.98 36.60
CA ALA A 2 1.44 -2.27 35.79
C ALA A 2 1.92 -2.90 34.48
N GLU A 3 1.53 -4.14 34.27
CA GLU A 3 1.66 -4.81 32.96
C GLU A 3 0.89 -4.00 31.90
N LYS A 4 1.61 -3.44 30.96
CA LYS A 4 1.03 -2.96 29.71
C LYS A 4 0.56 -4.19 28.93
N THR A 5 -0.69 -4.55 29.07
CA THR A 5 -1.35 -5.45 28.12
C THR A 5 -1.44 -4.72 26.79
N ASP A 6 -0.52 -5.06 25.89
CA ASP A 6 -0.60 -4.73 24.48
C ASP A 6 -1.79 -5.51 23.88
N ASN A 7 -2.85 -4.78 23.58
CA ASN A 7 -4.12 -5.31 23.09
C ASN A 7 -4.13 -5.45 21.56
N SER A 8 -2.94 -5.58 20.94
CA SER A 8 -2.81 -6.02 19.56
C SER A 8 -2.93 -7.54 19.53
N GLY A 9 -4.03 -8.07 19.00
CA GLY A 9 -4.27 -9.51 18.86
C GLY A 9 -3.36 -10.21 17.84
N LEU A 10 -2.21 -9.64 17.55
CA LEU A 10 -1.12 -10.22 16.78
C LEU A 10 -0.14 -10.84 17.77
N ASN A 11 -0.07 -12.15 17.77
CA ASN A 11 1.11 -12.84 18.27
C ASN A 11 2.26 -12.55 17.29
N ILE A 12 2.97 -11.41 17.52
CA ILE A 12 3.97 -10.83 16.60
C ILE A 12 5.32 -11.58 16.70
N GLU A 13 5.35 -12.72 17.36
CA GLU A 13 6.52 -13.58 17.33
C GLU A 13 6.71 -14.11 15.90
N ALA A 14 7.71 -13.58 15.20
CA ALA A 14 8.15 -13.95 13.85
C ALA A 14 7.11 -13.66 12.72
N ALA A 15 6.54 -12.45 12.67
CA ALA A 15 5.67 -12.04 11.56
C ALA A 15 6.44 -11.96 10.23
N GLU A 16 5.87 -12.52 9.17
CA GLU A 16 6.36 -12.41 7.79
C GLU A 16 5.65 -11.24 7.09
N ILE A 17 6.39 -10.17 6.80
CA ILE A 17 5.84 -8.93 6.25
C ILE A 17 6.45 -8.64 4.88
N VAL A 18 5.61 -8.34 3.91
CA VAL A 18 6.01 -7.97 2.54
C VAL A 18 5.65 -6.51 2.28
N VAL A 19 6.63 -5.68 1.91
CA VAL A 19 6.45 -4.29 1.49
C VAL A 19 6.79 -4.16 0.00
N ILE A 20 5.77 -4.00 -0.83
CA ILE A 20 5.93 -3.76 -2.26
C ILE A 20 6.26 -2.28 -2.49
N GLY A 21 7.31 -2.01 -3.28
CA GLY A 21 7.80 -0.65 -3.48
C GLY A 21 8.53 -0.08 -2.26
N GLY A 22 9.21 -0.96 -1.51
CA GLY A 22 9.96 -0.63 -0.30
C GLY A 22 11.11 0.35 -0.51
N SER A 23 11.62 0.53 -1.74
CA SER A 23 12.65 1.55 -2.05
C SER A 23 12.06 2.93 -2.37
N GLY A 24 10.73 3.08 -2.47
CA GLY A 24 10.06 4.37 -2.69
C GLY A 24 9.97 5.21 -1.40
N GLY A 25 9.58 6.49 -1.51
CA GLY A 25 9.58 7.40 -0.36
C GLY A 25 8.79 6.89 0.85
N ILE A 26 7.50 6.59 0.70
CA ILE A 26 6.68 6.04 1.80
C ILE A 26 7.11 4.61 2.14
N GLY A 27 7.40 3.78 1.12
CA GLY A 27 7.81 2.39 1.33
C GLY A 27 9.10 2.26 2.13
N SER A 28 10.11 3.08 1.84
CA SER A 28 11.39 3.10 2.56
C SER A 28 11.22 3.53 4.02
N ALA A 29 10.40 4.56 4.26
CA ALA A 29 10.07 4.98 5.62
C ALA A 29 9.31 3.86 6.38
N LEU A 30 8.37 3.19 5.72
CA LEU A 30 7.62 2.08 6.32
C LEU A 30 8.53 0.89 6.66
N VAL A 31 9.49 0.55 5.78
CA VAL A 31 10.48 -0.51 6.05
C VAL A 31 11.27 -0.21 7.32
N ARG A 32 11.75 1.03 7.49
CA ARG A 32 12.50 1.46 8.68
C ARG A 32 11.64 1.37 9.95
N GLU A 33 10.43 1.91 9.90
CA GLU A 33 9.49 1.93 11.02
C GLU A 33 9.07 0.50 11.46
N LEU A 34 8.83 -0.41 10.50
CA LEU A 34 8.51 -1.81 10.79
C LEU A 34 9.67 -2.54 11.47
N LEU A 35 10.92 -2.32 11.03
CA LEU A 35 12.09 -2.92 11.63
C LEU A 35 12.34 -2.43 13.06
N GLU A 36 12.04 -1.16 13.32
CA GLU A 36 12.20 -0.55 14.65
C GLU A 36 11.11 -1.03 15.61
N ARG A 37 9.85 -1.02 15.18
CA ARG A 37 8.72 -1.27 16.08
C ARG A 37 8.35 -2.73 16.22
N LEU A 38 8.72 -3.59 15.26
CA LEU A 38 8.44 -5.02 15.27
C LEU A 38 9.74 -5.83 15.32
N PRO A 39 10.37 -5.97 16.50
CA PRO A 39 11.72 -6.53 16.62
C PRO A 39 11.83 -8.00 16.23
N SER A 40 10.71 -8.73 16.14
CA SER A 40 10.67 -10.15 15.77
C SER A 40 10.19 -10.41 14.34
N CYS A 41 9.91 -9.37 13.52
CA CYS A 41 9.46 -9.59 12.15
C CYS A 41 10.60 -9.94 11.20
N ASN A 42 10.30 -10.77 10.18
CA ASN A 42 11.06 -10.90 8.96
C ASN A 42 10.44 -10.00 7.90
N LEU A 43 11.24 -9.13 7.31
CA LEU A 43 10.76 -8.13 6.38
C LEU A 43 11.31 -8.40 4.98
N HIS A 44 10.42 -8.45 4.01
CA HIS A 44 10.73 -8.58 2.60
C HIS A 44 10.29 -7.31 1.89
N ALA A 45 11.23 -6.55 1.37
CA ALA A 45 10.96 -5.30 0.66
C ALA A 45 11.31 -5.43 -0.81
N THR A 46 10.50 -4.84 -1.69
CA THR A 46 10.77 -4.89 -3.13
C THR A 46 11.25 -3.55 -3.66
N PHE A 47 12.04 -3.62 -4.72
CA PHE A 47 12.48 -2.48 -5.53
C PHE A 47 12.36 -2.80 -7.02
N HIS A 48 12.21 -1.76 -7.84
CA HIS A 48 12.14 -1.93 -9.30
C HIS A 48 13.53 -1.86 -9.95
N SER A 49 14.19 -0.71 -9.89
CA SER A 49 15.47 -0.47 -10.60
C SER A 49 16.67 -0.33 -9.67
N SER A 50 16.49 0.25 -8.51
CA SER A 50 17.55 0.41 -7.50
C SER A 50 17.03 -0.07 -6.16
N GLY A 51 17.84 -0.89 -5.48
CA GLY A 51 17.54 -1.39 -4.14
C GLY A 51 17.44 -0.26 -3.12
N GLY A 52 16.92 -0.59 -1.94
CA GLY A 52 16.97 0.32 -0.80
C GLY A 52 18.40 0.49 -0.27
N ASP A 53 18.61 1.56 0.46
CA ASP A 53 19.89 1.94 1.09
C ASP A 53 20.08 1.33 2.48
N LEU A 54 19.09 0.56 2.98
CA LEU A 54 19.10 -0.05 4.29
C LEU A 54 19.59 -1.49 4.22
N ASP A 55 20.66 -1.79 5.00
CA ASP A 55 21.12 -3.14 5.29
C ASP A 55 20.73 -3.51 6.73
N HIS A 56 20.01 -4.62 6.89
CA HIS A 56 19.55 -5.08 8.20
C HIS A 56 19.34 -6.59 8.20
N PRO A 57 19.75 -7.34 9.26
CA PRO A 57 19.68 -8.81 9.31
C PRO A 57 18.27 -9.40 9.10
N ARG A 58 17.23 -8.65 9.38
CA ARG A 58 15.82 -9.08 9.22
C ARG A 58 15.17 -8.50 7.95
N LEU A 59 15.92 -7.84 7.07
CA LEU A 59 15.45 -7.26 5.83
C LEU A 59 16.01 -7.99 4.62
N ASN A 60 15.12 -8.50 3.79
CA ASN A 60 15.45 -9.12 2.51
C ASN A 60 14.95 -8.24 1.36
N TRP A 61 15.86 -7.77 0.52
CA TRP A 61 15.52 -7.01 -0.66
C TRP A 61 15.30 -7.91 -1.88
N HIS A 62 14.21 -7.64 -2.62
CA HIS A 62 13.86 -8.39 -3.83
C HIS A 62 13.63 -7.43 -5.00
N GLN A 63 14.27 -7.70 -6.12
CA GLN A 63 13.96 -6.97 -7.35
C GLN A 63 12.64 -7.49 -7.92
N LEU A 64 11.68 -6.58 -8.17
CA LEU A 64 10.35 -6.92 -8.66
C LEU A 64 9.79 -5.81 -9.54
N ASP A 65 9.55 -6.12 -10.81
CA ASP A 65 8.68 -5.28 -11.65
C ASP A 65 7.22 -5.72 -11.46
N ILE A 66 6.46 -4.90 -10.76
CA ILE A 66 5.04 -5.20 -10.47
C ILE A 66 4.13 -5.23 -11.70
N ARG A 67 4.63 -4.81 -12.87
CA ARG A 67 3.93 -4.88 -14.16
C ARG A 67 4.02 -6.28 -14.79
N GLU A 68 4.96 -7.09 -14.30
CA GLU A 68 5.26 -8.41 -14.85
C GLU A 68 4.62 -9.51 -13.99
N THR A 69 3.50 -10.07 -14.48
CA THR A 69 2.70 -11.07 -13.75
C THR A 69 3.54 -12.28 -13.31
N GLY A 70 4.42 -12.77 -14.20
CA GLY A 70 5.27 -13.91 -13.87
C GLY A 70 6.30 -13.64 -12.78
N GLN A 71 6.77 -12.39 -12.63
CA GLN A 71 7.65 -12.03 -11.52
C GLN A 71 6.91 -12.03 -10.19
N ILE A 72 5.66 -11.51 -10.15
CA ILE A 72 4.82 -11.54 -8.94
C ILE A 72 4.52 -12.98 -8.54
N GLU A 73 4.16 -13.84 -9.51
CA GLU A 73 3.89 -15.26 -9.28
C GLU A 73 5.11 -15.98 -8.69
N LYS A 74 6.29 -15.82 -9.31
CA LYS A 74 7.54 -16.39 -8.84
C LYS A 74 7.90 -15.87 -7.44
N PHE A 75 7.75 -14.59 -7.19
CA PHE A 75 8.03 -13.99 -5.88
C PHE A 75 7.09 -14.57 -4.81
N ALA A 76 5.78 -14.62 -5.08
CA ALA A 76 4.81 -15.16 -4.14
C ALA A 76 5.05 -16.64 -3.82
N SER A 77 5.53 -17.44 -4.78
CA SER A 77 5.79 -18.87 -4.58
C SER A 77 6.94 -19.18 -3.60
N THR A 78 7.75 -18.18 -3.25
CA THR A 78 8.84 -18.36 -2.27
C THR A 78 8.36 -18.30 -0.82
N PHE A 79 7.10 -17.95 -0.56
CA PHE A 79 6.57 -17.78 0.78
C PHE A 79 5.63 -18.92 1.18
N GLU A 80 5.92 -19.54 2.31
CA GLU A 80 5.00 -20.49 2.92
C GLU A 80 3.87 -19.78 3.67
N ARG A 81 4.18 -18.71 4.40
CA ARG A 81 3.26 -17.87 5.16
C ARG A 81 3.59 -16.40 4.95
N VAL A 82 2.57 -15.56 4.92
CA VAL A 82 2.71 -14.10 4.96
C VAL A 82 1.62 -13.55 5.87
N ASP A 83 2.01 -12.68 6.78
CA ASP A 83 1.07 -12.05 7.69
C ASP A 83 0.57 -10.70 7.15
N TRP A 84 1.49 -9.87 6.66
CA TRP A 84 1.11 -8.59 6.06
C TRP A 84 1.70 -8.41 4.67
N ILE A 85 0.90 -7.90 3.76
CA ILE A 85 1.36 -7.33 2.49
C ILE A 85 0.94 -5.88 2.46
N VAL A 86 1.92 -4.97 2.36
CA VAL A 86 1.68 -3.53 2.21
C VAL A 86 2.19 -3.08 0.86
N ASN A 87 1.27 -2.77 -0.06
CA ASN A 87 1.64 -2.28 -1.37
C ASN A 87 1.75 -0.75 -1.36
N CYS A 88 2.98 -0.24 -1.38
CA CYS A 88 3.33 1.18 -1.45
C CYS A 88 3.68 1.64 -2.87
N ALA A 89 3.66 0.74 -3.86
CA ALA A 89 3.97 1.11 -5.24
C ALA A 89 2.86 1.97 -5.84
N GLY A 90 3.26 2.97 -6.62
CA GLY A 90 2.32 3.87 -7.29
C GLY A 90 2.98 4.68 -8.40
N TYR A 91 2.17 5.14 -9.33
CA TYR A 91 2.57 5.92 -10.50
C TYR A 91 1.64 7.11 -10.67
N LEU A 92 2.18 8.30 -10.81
CA LEU A 92 1.45 9.54 -11.01
C LEU A 92 1.97 10.32 -12.24
N HIS A 93 3.26 10.21 -12.51
CA HIS A 93 3.92 10.86 -13.63
C HIS A 93 5.20 10.09 -14.01
N GLY A 94 5.69 10.33 -15.23
CA GLY A 94 6.92 9.73 -15.74
C GLY A 94 7.14 10.08 -17.20
N SER A 95 7.93 9.29 -17.91
CA SER A 95 8.23 9.50 -19.33
C SER A 95 7.02 9.49 -20.25
N LYS A 96 5.93 8.83 -19.83
CA LYS A 96 4.66 8.75 -20.58
C LYS A 96 3.71 9.91 -20.30
N GLY A 97 4.06 10.87 -19.45
CA GLY A 97 3.22 12.01 -19.15
C GLY A 97 3.02 12.25 -17.65
N GLY A 98 1.99 13.03 -17.33
CA GLY A 98 1.57 13.39 -15.98
C GLY A 98 0.08 13.62 -15.90
N PRO A 99 -0.45 13.90 -14.67
CA PRO A 99 -1.89 14.00 -14.47
C PRO A 99 -2.50 15.15 -15.28
N GLU A 100 -3.57 14.83 -16.00
CA GLU A 100 -4.25 15.70 -16.94
C GLU A 100 -5.03 16.80 -16.21
N LYS A 101 -4.85 18.06 -16.62
CA LYS A 101 -5.56 19.20 -16.03
C LYS A 101 -7.01 19.28 -16.46
N ASN A 102 -7.34 18.81 -17.66
CA ASN A 102 -8.67 18.84 -18.24
C ASN A 102 -8.84 17.74 -19.28
N ILE A 103 -10.08 17.51 -19.76
CA ILE A 103 -10.39 16.42 -20.69
C ILE A 103 -9.65 16.51 -22.04
N ARG A 104 -9.23 17.70 -22.47
CA ARG A 104 -8.53 17.88 -23.76
C ARG A 104 -7.13 17.30 -23.74
N SER A 105 -6.54 17.15 -22.54
CA SER A 105 -5.22 16.53 -22.35
C SER A 105 -5.29 15.05 -21.97
N PHE A 106 -6.48 14.43 -22.06
CA PHE A 106 -6.66 13.03 -21.74
C PHE A 106 -5.88 12.14 -22.73
N ASP A 107 -5.17 11.15 -22.18
CA ASP A 107 -4.32 10.22 -22.92
C ASP A 107 -4.63 8.77 -22.50
N CYS A 108 -5.02 7.95 -23.50
CA CYS A 108 -5.38 6.55 -23.25
C CYS A 108 -4.20 5.68 -22.82
N ASP A 109 -2.99 5.95 -23.35
CA ASP A 109 -1.79 5.18 -22.98
C ASP A 109 -1.36 5.53 -21.56
N PHE A 110 -1.48 6.80 -21.17
CA PHE A 110 -1.22 7.23 -19.79
C PHE A 110 -2.23 6.63 -18.81
N LEU A 111 -3.52 6.57 -19.15
CA LEU A 111 -4.52 5.86 -18.36
C LEU A 111 -4.18 4.37 -18.23
N SER A 112 -3.85 3.72 -19.32
CA SER A 112 -3.52 2.28 -19.34
C SER A 112 -2.32 1.98 -18.44
N GLU A 113 -1.29 2.82 -18.46
CA GLU A 113 -0.13 2.68 -17.58
C GLU A 113 -0.50 2.91 -16.11
N ASN A 114 -1.35 3.92 -15.82
CA ASN A 114 -1.85 4.14 -14.46
C ASN A 114 -2.61 2.93 -13.91
N ILE A 115 -3.49 2.32 -14.70
CA ILE A 115 -4.21 1.09 -14.31
C ILE A 115 -3.23 -0.07 -14.09
N ARG A 116 -2.28 -0.23 -15.02
CA ARG A 116 -1.28 -1.30 -14.98
C ARG A 116 -0.42 -1.26 -13.71
N ILE A 117 -0.08 -0.07 -13.22
CA ILE A 117 0.79 0.09 -12.06
C ILE A 117 0.01 0.28 -10.75
N ASN A 118 -1.05 1.08 -10.76
CA ASN A 118 -1.75 1.45 -9.54
C ASN A 118 -2.83 0.44 -9.10
N THR A 119 -3.39 -0.34 -10.05
CA THR A 119 -4.57 -1.19 -9.79
C THR A 119 -4.24 -2.67 -9.89
N MET A 120 -3.75 -3.12 -11.04
CA MET A 120 -3.58 -4.54 -11.34
C MET A 120 -2.65 -5.28 -10.36
N PRO A 121 -1.52 -4.70 -9.91
CA PRO A 121 -0.59 -5.41 -9.03
C PRO A 121 -1.23 -5.85 -7.71
N THR A 122 -2.12 -5.04 -7.13
CA THR A 122 -2.82 -5.41 -5.88
C THR A 122 -3.66 -6.68 -6.04
N LEU A 123 -4.36 -6.81 -7.17
CA LEU A 123 -5.13 -8.03 -7.47
C LEU A 123 -4.22 -9.24 -7.71
N LEU A 124 -3.10 -9.04 -8.41
CA LEU A 124 -2.12 -10.09 -8.65
C LEU A 124 -1.45 -10.54 -7.34
N LEU A 125 -1.15 -9.61 -6.44
CA LEU A 125 -0.65 -9.93 -5.09
C LEU A 125 -1.69 -10.74 -4.31
N ALA A 126 -2.94 -10.29 -4.26
CA ALA A 126 -4.02 -11.00 -3.57
C ALA A 126 -4.19 -12.44 -4.11
N LYS A 127 -4.16 -12.61 -5.43
CA LYS A 127 -4.27 -13.91 -6.11
C LYS A 127 -3.11 -14.84 -5.74
N ASN A 128 -1.89 -14.38 -5.94
CA ASN A 128 -0.71 -15.24 -5.88
C ASN A 128 -0.28 -15.53 -4.43
N PHE A 129 -0.50 -14.61 -3.49
CA PHE A 129 -0.22 -14.82 -2.06
C PHE A 129 -1.38 -15.43 -1.27
N SER A 130 -2.53 -15.73 -1.91
CA SER A 130 -3.73 -16.23 -1.21
C SER A 130 -3.44 -17.43 -0.30
N ALA A 131 -2.67 -18.41 -0.78
CA ALA A 131 -2.33 -19.61 -0.01
C ALA A 131 -1.42 -19.28 1.20
N ALA A 132 -0.45 -18.39 1.05
CA ALA A 132 0.44 -17.97 2.12
C ALA A 132 -0.30 -17.12 3.17
N LEU A 133 -1.19 -16.21 2.74
CA LEU A 133 -2.03 -15.40 3.61
C LEU A 133 -3.01 -16.24 4.43
N LYS A 134 -3.56 -17.32 3.87
CA LYS A 134 -4.44 -18.25 4.62
C LYS A 134 -3.77 -18.93 5.82
N LYS A 135 -2.44 -19.07 5.80
CA LYS A 135 -1.68 -19.67 6.91
C LYS A 135 -1.44 -18.68 8.06
N SER A 136 -1.67 -17.40 7.85
CA SER A 136 -1.60 -16.39 8.91
C SER A 136 -2.79 -16.46 9.85
N ALA A 137 -2.56 -16.15 11.12
CA ALA A 137 -3.62 -16.00 12.12
C ALA A 137 -4.45 -14.72 11.91
N SER A 138 -3.84 -13.66 11.35
CA SER A 138 -4.49 -12.35 11.11
C SER A 138 -3.88 -11.69 9.86
N PRO A 139 -4.18 -12.21 8.64
CA PRO A 139 -3.56 -11.68 7.43
C PRO A 139 -4.10 -10.29 7.08
N VAL A 140 -3.20 -9.40 6.65
CA VAL A 140 -3.55 -8.04 6.18
C VAL A 140 -3.01 -7.85 4.77
N LEU A 141 -3.88 -7.42 3.87
CA LEU A 141 -3.51 -6.84 2.57
C LEU A 141 -3.92 -5.38 2.54
N ALA A 142 -2.95 -4.49 2.69
CA ALA A 142 -3.14 -3.05 2.64
C ALA A 142 -2.48 -2.46 1.40
N THR A 143 -3.12 -1.50 0.76
CA THR A 143 -2.56 -0.83 -0.42
C THR A 143 -2.68 0.67 -0.30
N VAL A 144 -1.59 1.37 -0.59
CA VAL A 144 -1.57 2.84 -0.64
C VAL A 144 -2.40 3.32 -1.83
N SER A 145 -3.57 3.85 -1.51
CA SER A 145 -4.45 4.55 -2.44
C SER A 145 -4.24 6.06 -2.32
N ALA A 146 -5.20 6.85 -2.73
CA ALA A 146 -5.18 8.30 -2.60
C ALA A 146 -6.60 8.83 -2.49
N ARG A 147 -6.80 9.93 -1.73
CA ARG A 147 -8.10 10.61 -1.60
C ARG A 147 -8.74 10.91 -2.96
N VAL A 148 -7.93 11.24 -3.96
CA VAL A 148 -8.40 11.51 -5.33
C VAL A 148 -9.06 10.29 -6.01
N GLY A 149 -8.90 9.08 -5.46
CA GLY A 149 -9.62 7.87 -5.87
C GLY A 149 -11.03 7.76 -5.29
N SER A 150 -11.42 8.61 -4.34
CA SER A 150 -12.80 8.70 -3.86
C SER A 150 -13.68 9.37 -4.90
N ILE A 151 -14.77 8.71 -5.29
CA ILE A 151 -15.76 9.25 -6.21
C ILE A 151 -16.60 10.30 -5.48
N GLU A 152 -16.99 10.01 -4.25
CA GLU A 152 -17.83 10.87 -3.44
C GLU A 152 -17.13 12.17 -3.02
N ASP A 153 -15.82 12.11 -2.72
CA ASP A 153 -15.01 13.29 -2.32
C ASP A 153 -14.47 14.09 -3.52
N ASN A 154 -14.78 13.71 -4.76
CA ASN A 154 -14.28 14.42 -5.95
C ASN A 154 -14.99 15.74 -6.17
N ARG A 155 -14.37 16.86 -5.75
CA ARG A 155 -14.84 18.23 -5.94
C ARG A 155 -14.01 19.04 -6.93
N LEU A 156 -12.77 18.60 -7.19
CA LEU A 156 -11.80 19.38 -7.97
C LEU A 156 -11.74 18.99 -9.44
N GLY A 157 -12.08 17.74 -9.78
CA GLY A 157 -11.89 17.21 -11.13
C GLY A 157 -10.42 17.12 -11.53
N GLY A 158 -10.16 17.03 -12.85
CA GLY A 158 -8.81 16.84 -13.39
C GLY A 158 -8.18 15.49 -13.01
N TRP A 159 -6.93 15.29 -13.38
CA TRP A 159 -6.13 14.08 -13.05
C TRP A 159 -6.85 12.78 -13.43
N TYR A 160 -7.47 12.75 -14.60
CA TYR A 160 -8.37 11.66 -15.02
C TYR A 160 -7.75 10.28 -14.84
N SER A 161 -6.59 10.06 -15.43
CA SER A 161 -5.91 8.75 -15.40
C SER A 161 -5.57 8.32 -13.98
N TYR A 162 -5.05 9.22 -13.18
CA TYR A 162 -4.69 8.91 -11.80
C TYR A 162 -5.92 8.65 -10.92
N ARG A 163 -6.95 9.53 -11.00
CA ARG A 163 -8.21 9.33 -10.27
C ARG A 163 -8.88 8.01 -10.66
N ILE A 164 -9.01 7.74 -11.96
CA ILE A 164 -9.62 6.50 -12.45
C ILE A 164 -8.84 5.29 -11.91
N SER A 165 -7.51 5.29 -11.96
CA SER A 165 -6.70 4.18 -11.47
C SER A 165 -6.85 3.95 -9.97
N LYS A 166 -6.93 5.02 -9.16
CA LYS A 166 -7.11 4.90 -7.71
C LYS A 166 -8.55 4.56 -7.32
N ALA A 167 -9.55 5.00 -8.10
CA ALA A 167 -10.95 4.55 -7.94
C ALA A 167 -11.11 3.07 -8.31
N ALA A 168 -10.46 2.63 -9.39
CA ALA A 168 -10.42 1.21 -9.77
C ALA A 168 -9.72 0.35 -8.70
N LEU A 169 -8.62 0.83 -8.11
CA LEU A 169 -7.97 0.19 -6.97
C LEU A 169 -8.92 0.10 -5.76
N ASN A 170 -9.62 1.18 -5.43
CA ASN A 170 -10.58 1.22 -4.32
C ASN A 170 -11.71 0.20 -4.54
N MET A 171 -12.26 0.12 -5.76
CA MET A 171 -13.25 -0.88 -6.13
C MET A 171 -12.69 -2.30 -6.01
N ALA A 172 -11.47 -2.53 -6.47
CA ALA A 172 -10.82 -3.84 -6.37
C ALA A 172 -10.64 -4.29 -4.92
N LEU A 173 -10.16 -3.41 -4.04
CA LEU A 173 -9.99 -3.68 -2.61
C LEU A 173 -11.34 -3.91 -1.92
N LYS A 174 -12.36 -3.12 -2.25
CA LYS A 174 -13.72 -3.32 -1.73
C LYS A 174 -14.29 -4.67 -2.14
N THR A 175 -14.17 -5.03 -3.41
CA THR A 175 -14.65 -6.33 -3.93
C THR A 175 -13.91 -7.49 -3.25
N LEU A 176 -12.59 -7.40 -3.16
CA LEU A 176 -11.75 -8.41 -2.52
C LEU A 176 -12.11 -8.58 -1.03
N SER A 177 -12.40 -7.50 -0.32
CA SER A 177 -12.79 -7.57 1.09
C SER A 177 -14.10 -8.35 1.32
N ILE A 178 -15.02 -8.30 0.36
CA ILE A 178 -16.27 -9.06 0.40
C ILE A 178 -16.00 -10.55 0.18
N GLU A 179 -15.15 -10.88 -0.79
CA GLU A 179 -14.70 -12.25 -1.04
C GLU A 179 -13.96 -12.84 0.17
N TRP A 180 -13.11 -12.04 0.82
CA TRP A 180 -12.32 -12.48 1.97
C TRP A 180 -13.15 -12.82 3.20
N LYS A 181 -14.39 -12.35 3.31
CA LYS A 181 -15.29 -12.80 4.39
C LYS A 181 -15.46 -14.33 4.41
N HIS A 182 -15.36 -14.98 3.25
CA HIS A 182 -15.46 -16.42 3.12
C HIS A 182 -14.10 -17.10 2.93
N SER A 183 -13.25 -16.54 2.06
CA SER A 183 -11.97 -17.17 1.70
C SER A 183 -10.86 -16.95 2.73
N HIS A 184 -10.86 -15.82 3.44
CA HIS A 184 -9.88 -15.42 4.46
C HIS A 184 -10.60 -14.77 5.67
N PRO A 185 -11.44 -15.52 6.42
CA PRO A 185 -12.35 -14.93 7.42
C PRO A 185 -11.66 -14.20 8.59
N ARG A 186 -10.37 -14.44 8.78
CA ARG A 186 -9.55 -13.73 9.77
C ARG A 186 -8.79 -12.53 9.19
N GLY A 187 -8.94 -12.29 7.89
CA GLY A 187 -8.16 -11.31 7.14
C GLY A 187 -8.79 -9.94 7.04
N CYS A 188 -7.93 -8.96 6.78
CA CYS A 188 -8.30 -7.59 6.50
C CYS A 188 -7.75 -7.13 5.15
N VAL A 189 -8.61 -6.51 4.34
CA VAL A 189 -8.23 -5.80 3.11
C VAL A 189 -8.50 -4.33 3.34
N ALA A 190 -7.50 -3.45 3.14
CA ALA A 190 -7.61 -2.03 3.42
C ALA A 190 -7.00 -1.15 2.32
N ALA A 191 -7.69 -0.04 1.99
CA ALA A 191 -7.13 1.06 1.24
C ALA A 191 -6.57 2.10 2.21
N LEU A 192 -5.36 2.63 1.94
CA LEU A 192 -4.69 3.61 2.79
C LEU A 192 -4.45 4.91 2.03
N HIS A 193 -4.94 6.04 2.54
CA HIS A 193 -4.57 7.36 2.06
C HIS A 193 -3.46 7.94 2.92
N PRO A 194 -2.28 8.22 2.35
CA PRO A 194 -1.11 8.66 3.13
C PRO A 194 -1.10 10.17 3.45
N GLY A 195 -2.05 10.95 2.97
CA GLY A 195 -1.89 12.40 2.85
C GLY A 195 -0.93 12.77 1.73
N THR A 196 -0.49 14.03 1.69
CA THR A 196 0.57 14.45 0.76
C THR A 196 1.91 14.33 1.47
N ASN A 197 2.77 13.44 0.98
CA ASN A 197 4.09 13.20 1.56
C ASN A 197 5.19 13.84 0.71
N ASP A 198 6.26 14.34 1.31
CA ASP A 198 7.43 14.85 0.58
C ASP A 198 8.23 13.69 -0.03
N THR A 199 7.88 13.32 -1.23
CA THR A 199 8.49 12.25 -1.99
C THR A 199 8.73 12.67 -3.44
N ALA A 200 9.56 11.94 -4.17
CA ALA A 200 9.78 12.16 -5.60
C ALA A 200 8.46 12.12 -6.41
N LEU A 201 7.49 11.28 -5.98
CA LEU A 201 6.19 11.15 -6.64
C LEU A 201 5.34 12.42 -6.52
N SER A 202 5.33 13.07 -5.38
CA SER A 202 4.49 14.26 -5.11
C SER A 202 5.19 15.57 -5.45
N ARG A 203 6.51 15.59 -5.46
CA ARG A 203 7.33 16.83 -5.58
C ARG A 203 6.90 17.77 -6.68
N PRO A 204 6.55 17.33 -7.91
CA PRO A 204 6.10 18.25 -8.97
C PRO A 204 4.75 18.93 -8.69
N PHE A 205 4.00 18.46 -7.68
CA PHE A 205 2.63 18.89 -7.39
C PHE A 205 2.48 19.54 -6.01
N GLN A 206 3.58 19.85 -5.33
CA GLN A 206 3.57 20.38 -3.97
C GLN A 206 3.36 21.89 -3.88
N SER A 207 3.44 22.64 -5.00
CA SER A 207 3.40 24.12 -5.00
C SER A 207 2.13 24.72 -4.41
N GLY A 208 1.03 23.96 -4.34
CA GLY A 208 -0.24 24.39 -3.74
C GLY A 208 -0.57 23.72 -2.41
N VAL A 209 0.35 22.93 -1.86
CA VAL A 209 0.15 22.20 -0.60
C VAL A 209 0.59 23.09 0.56
N ALA A 210 -0.28 23.30 1.55
CA ALA A 210 0.11 24.02 2.75
C ALA A 210 1.22 23.25 3.50
N PRO A 211 2.19 23.93 4.12
CA PRO A 211 3.28 23.25 4.85
C PRO A 211 2.79 22.28 5.93
N THR A 212 1.63 22.54 6.53
CA THR A 212 0.97 21.68 7.52
C THR A 212 0.39 20.40 6.92
N ASP A 213 0.17 20.36 5.61
CA ASP A 213 -0.46 19.26 4.88
C ASP A 213 0.57 18.45 4.05
N LEU A 214 1.83 18.88 4.08
CA LEU A 214 2.95 18.16 3.49
C LEU A 214 3.69 17.38 4.58
N PHE A 215 3.50 16.07 4.59
CA PHE A 215 4.03 15.20 5.63
C PHE A 215 5.42 14.68 5.30
N ASP A 216 6.22 14.48 6.34
CA ASP A 216 7.40 13.63 6.27
C ASP A 216 6.94 12.17 6.08
N PRO A 217 7.54 11.42 5.14
CA PRO A 217 7.26 9.99 4.98
C PRO A 217 7.42 9.17 6.27
N ALA A 218 8.33 9.53 7.17
CA ALA A 218 8.51 8.87 8.46
C ALA A 218 7.27 9.03 9.36
N TYR A 219 6.66 10.23 9.39
CA TYR A 219 5.42 10.45 10.11
C TYR A 219 4.28 9.57 9.59
N THR A 220 4.12 9.53 8.27
CA THR A 220 3.10 8.68 7.63
C THR A 220 3.35 7.19 7.90
N ALA A 221 4.61 6.76 7.86
CA ALA A 221 4.99 5.39 8.16
C ALA A 221 4.62 5.00 9.59
N SER A 222 4.90 5.86 10.57
CA SER A 222 4.53 5.63 11.97
C SER A 222 3.02 5.51 12.14
N CYS A 223 2.23 6.40 11.53
CA CYS A 223 0.79 6.32 11.51
C CYS A 223 0.28 5.02 10.87
N PHE A 224 0.92 4.58 9.78
CA PHE A 224 0.55 3.34 9.10
C PHE A 224 0.85 2.10 9.94
N VAL A 225 1.97 2.04 10.65
CA VAL A 225 2.24 0.91 11.56
C VAL A 225 1.21 0.86 12.69
N ASP A 226 0.84 2.01 13.27
CA ASP A 226 -0.25 2.09 14.25
C ASP A 226 -1.60 1.62 13.70
N LEU A 227 -1.92 1.98 12.47
CA LEU A 227 -3.15 1.56 11.82
C LEU A 227 -3.13 0.07 11.50
N LEU A 228 -2.08 -0.43 10.84
CA LEU A 228 -1.93 -1.82 10.44
C LEU A 228 -2.02 -2.78 11.63
N SER A 229 -1.43 -2.41 12.78
CA SER A 229 -1.47 -3.20 14.01
C SER A 229 -2.89 -3.35 14.60
N ARG A 230 -3.84 -2.52 14.18
CA ARG A 230 -5.24 -2.53 14.62
C ARG A 230 -6.21 -3.05 13.57
N LEU A 231 -5.72 -3.39 12.36
CA LEU A 231 -6.57 -3.93 11.30
C LEU A 231 -6.94 -5.37 11.61
N GLY A 232 -8.23 -5.64 11.54
CA GLY A 232 -8.81 -6.98 11.70
C GLY A 232 -10.01 -7.16 10.76
N PRO A 233 -10.66 -8.32 10.80
CA PRO A 233 -11.78 -8.64 9.91
C PRO A 233 -12.95 -7.64 9.97
N ASP A 234 -13.19 -7.06 11.15
CA ASP A 234 -14.21 -6.04 11.42
C ASP A 234 -13.93 -4.71 10.71
N ARG A 235 -12.66 -4.46 10.36
CA ARG A 235 -12.19 -3.26 9.65
C ARG A 235 -11.89 -3.50 8.17
N SER A 236 -12.16 -4.70 7.68
CA SER A 236 -11.91 -5.07 6.29
C SER A 236 -12.85 -4.33 5.33
N GLY A 237 -12.33 -3.91 4.19
CA GLY A 237 -13.09 -3.21 3.14
C GLY A 237 -13.39 -1.76 3.47
N GLN A 238 -12.49 -1.09 4.21
CA GLN A 238 -12.59 0.33 4.52
C GLN A 238 -11.44 1.10 3.88
N PHE A 239 -11.68 2.40 3.63
CA PHE A 239 -10.69 3.33 3.11
C PHE A 239 -10.25 4.27 4.23
N TRP A 240 -8.99 4.18 4.64
CA TRP A 240 -8.44 4.84 5.81
C TRP A 240 -7.54 6.01 5.44
N THR A 241 -7.63 7.10 6.18
CA THR A 241 -6.58 8.14 6.21
C THR A 241 -5.43 7.69 7.11
N TRP A 242 -4.28 8.35 6.98
CA TRP A 242 -3.10 8.12 7.83
C TRP A 242 -3.42 8.24 9.33
N ASP A 243 -4.34 9.14 9.72
CA ASP A 243 -4.77 9.37 11.10
C ASP A 243 -5.86 8.39 11.59
N GLY A 244 -6.15 7.36 10.81
CA GLY A 244 -7.07 6.29 11.19
C GLY A 244 -8.55 6.65 11.07
N LYS A 245 -8.89 7.72 10.34
CA LYS A 245 -10.29 8.05 10.00
C LYS A 245 -10.71 7.36 8.70
N ASN A 246 -12.00 7.13 8.56
CA ASN A 246 -12.55 6.60 7.31
C ASN A 246 -12.75 7.71 6.28
N LEU A 247 -12.39 7.39 5.03
CA LEU A 247 -12.75 8.16 3.86
C LEU A 247 -13.93 7.53 3.13
N PRO A 248 -14.78 8.32 2.48
CA PRO A 248 -15.78 7.79 1.55
C PRO A 248 -15.08 7.21 0.30
N TRP A 249 -15.77 6.23 -0.33
CA TRP A 249 -15.27 5.57 -1.56
C TRP A 249 -15.38 6.41 -2.82
#